data_6b6b301a76b1e0a915cce8fd431ea473
#
_entry.id   6b6b301a76b1e0a915cce8fd431ea473
#
_cell.length_a   1.000
_cell.length_b   1.000
_cell.length_c   1.000
_cell.angle_alpha   90.00
_cell.angle_beta   90.00
_cell.angle_gamma   90.00
#
_symmetry.space_group_name_H-M   'P 1'
#
loop_
_entity.id
_entity.type
_entity.pdbx_description
1 polymer ?
#
loop_
_entity_poly.entity_id
_entity_poly.type
_entity_poly.pdbx_seq_one_letter_code
_entity_poly.pdbx_strand_id
1 'polypeptide(L)'
;MIRDNYKDEKLDLKNPRFLITLIVMTLVMTFYIVRLYEIQIIDGESYLARADENRISVVQDQTKRGIIYDRNGVVLAKNAPTYDIVIVPAELPEDEGDRQRTFRVLSKLVGIPVNNGELNDATVRLFGECSTDFGLTQIVYIASSLAPYSETGILCDVDEALAREVEELSETMPGIGVRVNSIREY
;
A
#
# COMPACT_ATOMS: atom_id res chain seq x y z
N MET A 1 16.71 -65.02 -1.95
CA MET A 1 15.33 -65.53 -2.07
C MET A 1 14.58 -64.97 -0.87
N ILE A 2 14.17 -63.70 -0.94
CA ILE A 2 13.47 -62.98 0.13
C ILE A 2 11.98 -63.08 -0.22
N ARG A 3 11.22 -63.85 0.54
CA ARG A 3 9.77 -63.95 0.44
C ARG A 3 9.17 -62.74 1.13
N ASP A 4 8.66 -61.79 0.35
CA ASP A 4 7.79 -60.73 0.85
C ASP A 4 6.50 -61.35 1.40
N ASN A 5 6.40 -61.34 2.69
CA ASN A 5 5.21 -61.70 3.43
C ASN A 5 4.31 -60.45 3.51
N TYR A 6 3.72 -60.06 2.39
CA TYR A 6 2.67 -59.06 2.36
C TYR A 6 1.40 -59.69 2.94
N LYS A 7 1.22 -59.56 4.24
CA LYS A 7 -0.03 -59.90 4.92
C LYS A 7 -1.08 -58.93 4.44
N ASP A 8 -1.99 -59.38 3.62
CA ASP A 8 -3.25 -58.67 3.32
C ASP A 8 -3.97 -58.41 4.65
N GLU A 9 -3.72 -57.26 5.26
CA GLU A 9 -4.41 -56.77 6.43
C GLU A 9 -5.81 -56.34 5.99
N LYS A 10 -6.72 -57.33 5.91
CA LYS A 10 -8.14 -57.08 5.66
C LYS A 10 -8.62 -56.09 6.70
N LEU A 11 -8.98 -54.88 6.24
CA LEU A 11 -9.62 -53.84 7.06
C LEU A 11 -10.80 -54.49 7.80
N ASP A 12 -10.62 -54.74 9.09
CA ASP A 12 -11.66 -55.34 9.95
C ASP A 12 -12.68 -54.23 10.32
N LEU A 13 -13.63 -54.02 9.40
CA LEU A 13 -14.72 -53.05 9.53
C LEU A 13 -15.61 -53.29 10.76
N LYS A 14 -15.48 -54.46 11.43
CA LYS A 14 -16.22 -54.80 12.64
C LYS A 14 -15.55 -54.34 13.93
N ASN A 15 -14.32 -53.80 13.82
CA ASN A 15 -13.63 -53.30 15.00
C ASN A 15 -14.28 -52.01 15.50
N PRO A 16 -14.86 -51.97 16.72
CA PRO A 16 -15.59 -50.79 17.21
C PRO A 16 -14.71 -49.52 17.26
N ARG A 17 -13.40 -49.68 17.43
CA ARG A 17 -12.45 -48.57 17.42
C ARG A 17 -12.35 -47.96 16.03
N PHE A 18 -12.31 -48.77 14.98
CA PHE A 18 -12.27 -48.34 13.60
C PHE A 18 -13.57 -47.59 13.21
N LEU A 19 -14.72 -48.12 13.63
CA LEU A 19 -16.02 -47.53 13.38
C LEU A 19 -16.16 -46.14 14.06
N ILE A 20 -15.70 -46.04 15.30
CA ILE A 20 -15.70 -44.76 16.03
C ILE A 20 -14.80 -43.72 15.34
N THR A 21 -13.59 -44.09 14.93
CA THR A 21 -12.69 -43.14 14.21
C THR A 21 -13.27 -42.72 12.86
N LEU A 22 -13.93 -43.65 12.14
CA LEU A 22 -14.59 -43.29 10.88
C LEU A 22 -15.75 -42.32 11.11
N ILE A 23 -16.58 -42.53 12.12
CA ILE A 23 -17.68 -41.62 12.44
C ILE A 23 -17.16 -40.24 12.82
N VAL A 24 -16.13 -40.14 13.66
CA VAL A 24 -15.52 -38.88 14.07
C VAL A 24 -14.95 -38.14 12.84
N MET A 25 -14.22 -38.84 11.98
CA MET A 25 -13.66 -38.27 10.76
C MET A 25 -14.77 -37.78 9.83
N THR A 26 -15.85 -38.53 9.66
CA THR A 26 -17.00 -38.11 8.83
C THR A 26 -17.68 -36.88 9.41
N LEU A 27 -17.87 -36.81 10.73
CA LEU A 27 -18.45 -35.62 11.37
C LEU A 27 -17.59 -34.39 11.19
N VAL A 28 -16.27 -34.49 11.33
CA VAL A 28 -15.32 -33.41 11.12
C VAL A 28 -15.38 -32.93 9.65
N MET A 29 -15.34 -33.87 8.69
CA MET A 29 -15.45 -33.54 7.28
C MET A 29 -16.77 -32.87 6.96
N THR A 30 -17.88 -33.34 7.48
CA THR A 30 -19.20 -32.73 7.28
C THR A 30 -19.24 -31.33 7.84
N PHE A 31 -18.68 -31.11 9.03
CA PHE A 31 -18.57 -29.77 9.62
C PHE A 31 -17.79 -28.79 8.72
N TYR A 32 -16.63 -29.22 8.20
CA TYR A 32 -15.85 -28.38 7.27
C TYR A 32 -16.57 -28.11 5.96
N ILE A 33 -17.27 -29.09 5.40
CA ILE A 33 -18.05 -28.90 4.16
C ILE A 33 -19.15 -27.87 4.38
N VAL A 34 -19.89 -27.95 5.48
CA VAL A 34 -20.92 -26.97 5.82
C VAL A 34 -20.33 -25.58 6.00
N ARG A 35 -19.19 -25.49 6.69
CA ARG A 35 -18.50 -24.21 6.92
C ARG A 35 -17.96 -23.59 5.62
N LEU A 36 -17.41 -24.41 4.74
CA LEU A 36 -16.98 -23.97 3.41
C LEU A 36 -18.16 -23.48 2.57
N TYR A 37 -19.27 -24.20 2.61
CA TYR A 37 -20.48 -23.78 1.90
C TYR A 37 -20.98 -22.41 2.42
N GLU A 38 -21.02 -22.21 3.72
CA GLU A 38 -21.39 -20.95 4.34
C GLU A 38 -20.50 -19.79 3.84
N ILE A 39 -19.16 -19.96 3.94
CA ILE A 39 -18.20 -18.92 3.56
C ILE A 39 -18.20 -18.66 2.05
N GLN A 40 -18.33 -19.70 1.21
CA GLN A 40 -18.21 -19.55 -0.24
C GLN A 40 -19.51 -19.18 -0.93
N ILE A 41 -20.63 -19.64 -0.43
CA ILE A 41 -21.94 -19.45 -1.08
C ILE A 41 -22.77 -18.36 -0.36
N ILE A 42 -22.86 -18.43 0.96
CA ILE A 42 -23.71 -17.48 1.71
C ILE A 42 -22.99 -16.14 1.86
N ASP A 43 -21.75 -16.17 2.33
CA ASP A 43 -20.95 -14.96 2.60
C ASP A 43 -20.04 -14.55 1.43
N GLY A 44 -19.99 -15.33 0.35
CA GLY A 44 -19.08 -15.16 -0.78
C GLY A 44 -19.16 -13.76 -1.41
N GLU A 45 -20.38 -13.23 -1.59
CA GLU A 45 -20.60 -11.89 -2.13
C GLU A 45 -20.01 -10.80 -1.24
N SER A 46 -20.11 -10.95 0.08
CA SER A 46 -19.56 -10.00 1.04
C SER A 46 -18.02 -10.02 1.05
N TYR A 47 -17.41 -11.19 0.90
CA TYR A 47 -15.96 -11.32 0.80
C TYR A 47 -15.42 -10.79 -0.54
N LEU A 48 -16.14 -11.00 -1.64
CA LEU A 48 -15.80 -10.39 -2.94
C LEU A 48 -15.87 -8.87 -2.88
N ALA A 49 -16.93 -8.30 -2.29
CA ALA A 49 -17.05 -6.87 -2.13
C ALA A 49 -15.89 -6.26 -1.31
N ARG A 50 -15.49 -6.90 -0.22
CA ARG A 50 -14.33 -6.48 0.58
C ARG A 50 -13.00 -6.63 -0.17
N ALA A 51 -12.86 -7.67 -0.98
CA ALA A 51 -11.66 -7.88 -1.80
C ALA A 51 -11.56 -6.81 -2.90
N ASP A 52 -12.68 -6.45 -3.52
CA ASP A 52 -12.73 -5.38 -4.53
C ASP A 52 -12.47 -4.01 -3.91
N GLU A 53 -13.03 -3.72 -2.74
CA GLU A 53 -12.77 -2.48 -1.99
C GLU A 53 -11.27 -2.34 -1.62
N ASN A 54 -10.62 -3.43 -1.23
CA ASN A 54 -9.18 -3.44 -0.95
C ASN A 54 -8.31 -3.31 -2.21
N ARG A 55 -8.81 -3.73 -3.38
CA ARG A 55 -8.06 -3.69 -4.65
C ARG A 55 -8.22 -2.37 -5.37
N ILE A 56 -9.33 -1.67 -5.18
CA ILE A 56 -9.63 -0.42 -5.86
C ILE A 56 -9.20 0.73 -4.97
N SER A 57 -8.06 1.34 -5.29
CA SER A 57 -7.69 2.65 -4.76
C SER A 57 -8.37 3.71 -5.59
N VAL A 58 -9.33 4.45 -5.01
CA VAL A 58 -9.94 5.60 -5.67
C VAL A 58 -8.97 6.78 -5.55
N VAL A 59 -8.22 7.03 -6.61
CA VAL A 59 -7.41 8.25 -6.72
C VAL A 59 -8.36 9.40 -7.05
N GLN A 60 -8.57 10.31 -6.10
CA GLN A 60 -9.31 11.54 -6.33
C GLN A 60 -8.41 12.54 -7.05
N ASP A 61 -8.54 12.63 -8.38
CA ASP A 61 -7.90 13.69 -9.14
C ASP A 61 -8.68 15.00 -8.97
N GLN A 62 -8.01 16.04 -8.48
CA GLN A 62 -8.63 17.35 -8.27
C GLN A 62 -8.90 18.00 -9.61
N THR A 63 -10.18 18.28 -9.89
CA THR A 63 -10.59 18.95 -11.12
C THR A 63 -10.00 20.35 -11.19
N LYS A 64 -9.33 20.68 -12.30
CA LYS A 64 -8.78 22.02 -12.56
C LYS A 64 -9.90 23.04 -12.65
N ARG A 65 -9.77 24.16 -11.95
CA ARG A 65 -10.73 25.26 -12.03
C ARG A 65 -10.60 26.00 -13.37
N GLY A 66 -11.69 26.60 -13.87
CA GLY A 66 -11.67 27.42 -15.08
C GLY A 66 -10.83 28.70 -14.92
N ILE A 67 -10.38 29.27 -16.05
CA ILE A 67 -9.69 30.56 -16.09
C ILE A 67 -10.73 31.68 -15.89
N ILE A 68 -10.40 32.69 -15.12
CA ILE A 68 -11.25 33.87 -14.91
C ILE A 68 -10.66 35.05 -15.71
N TYR A 69 -11.50 35.66 -16.51
CA TYR A 69 -11.13 36.84 -17.31
C TYR A 69 -11.91 38.07 -16.83
N ASP A 70 -11.34 39.23 -17.03
CA ASP A 70 -12.06 40.49 -16.93
C ASP A 70 -12.93 40.73 -18.18
N ARG A 71 -13.69 41.85 -18.18
CA ARG A 71 -14.52 42.27 -19.34
C ARG A 71 -13.69 42.56 -20.61
N ASN A 72 -12.40 42.81 -20.50
CA ASN A 72 -11.49 43.12 -21.61
C ASN A 72 -10.72 41.87 -22.09
N GLY A 73 -10.97 40.68 -21.49
CA GLY A 73 -10.28 39.43 -21.80
C GLY A 73 -8.92 39.26 -21.12
N VAL A 74 -8.60 40.11 -20.15
CA VAL A 74 -7.37 39.95 -19.35
C VAL A 74 -7.57 38.84 -18.34
N VAL A 75 -6.60 37.94 -18.24
CA VAL A 75 -6.63 36.83 -17.28
C VAL A 75 -6.46 37.39 -15.88
N LEU A 76 -7.47 37.17 -15.02
CA LEU A 76 -7.45 37.56 -13.62
C LEU A 76 -6.99 36.40 -12.71
N ALA A 77 -7.30 35.17 -13.11
CA ALA A 77 -6.84 34.01 -12.39
C ALA A 77 -6.77 32.78 -13.31
N LYS A 78 -5.66 32.08 -13.25
CA LYS A 78 -5.39 30.82 -13.99
C LYS A 78 -4.84 29.75 -13.09
N ASN A 79 -4.80 28.53 -13.57
CA ASN A 79 -4.11 27.45 -12.89
C ASN A 79 -2.64 27.42 -13.35
N ALA A 80 -1.71 27.31 -12.39
CA ALA A 80 -0.31 27.02 -12.65
C ALA A 80 0.01 25.61 -12.14
N PRO A 81 0.78 24.81 -12.88
CA PRO A 81 1.23 23.53 -12.38
C PRO A 81 2.22 23.72 -11.24
N THR A 82 2.12 22.86 -10.22
CA THR A 82 3.13 22.70 -9.20
C THR A 82 3.53 21.23 -9.13
N TYR A 83 4.70 20.97 -8.63
CA TYR A 83 5.27 19.64 -8.54
C TYR A 83 5.49 19.29 -7.08
N ASP A 84 4.99 18.11 -6.67
CA ASP A 84 5.20 17.56 -5.35
C ASP A 84 6.01 16.28 -5.47
N ILE A 85 7.01 16.12 -4.63
CA ILE A 85 7.74 14.86 -4.50
C ILE A 85 6.95 13.98 -3.55
N VAL A 86 6.61 12.77 -4.03
CA VAL A 86 5.78 11.81 -3.31
C VAL A 86 6.51 10.49 -3.08
N ILE A 87 6.04 9.75 -2.08
CA ILE A 87 6.51 8.40 -1.77
C ILE A 87 5.32 7.47 -1.59
N VAL A 88 5.43 6.25 -2.15
CA VAL A 88 4.49 5.15 -1.93
C VAL A 88 5.18 4.10 -1.07
N PRO A 89 4.84 3.99 0.22
CA PRO A 89 5.57 3.11 1.15
C PRO A 89 5.62 1.64 0.72
N ALA A 90 4.53 1.12 0.14
CA ALA A 90 4.43 -0.28 -0.28
C ALA A 90 5.31 -0.63 -1.49
N GLU A 91 5.76 0.35 -2.26
CA GLU A 91 6.62 0.15 -3.43
C GLU A 91 8.11 0.31 -3.11
N LEU A 92 8.44 0.71 -1.88
CA LEU A 92 9.82 0.82 -1.44
C LEU A 92 10.51 -0.55 -1.39
N PRO A 93 11.85 -0.62 -1.58
CA PRO A 93 12.59 -1.86 -1.45
C PRO A 93 12.37 -2.52 -0.07
N GLU A 94 12.16 -3.83 -0.08
CA GLU A 94 12.03 -4.62 1.15
C GLU A 94 13.36 -4.70 1.90
N ASP A 95 14.49 -4.75 1.14
CA ASP A 95 15.83 -4.76 1.75
C ASP A 95 16.13 -3.43 2.41
N GLU A 96 16.48 -3.48 3.70
CA GLU A 96 16.80 -2.30 4.50
C GLU A 96 18.00 -1.52 3.95
N GLY A 97 19.00 -2.23 3.40
CA GLY A 97 20.21 -1.62 2.82
C GLY A 97 19.89 -0.79 1.59
N ASP A 98 19.04 -1.31 0.70
CA ASP A 98 18.62 -0.62 -0.52
C ASP A 98 17.68 0.53 -0.20
N ARG A 99 16.75 0.34 0.74
CA ARG A 99 15.88 1.40 1.24
C ARG A 99 16.66 2.57 1.83
N GLN A 100 17.69 2.29 2.63
CA GLN A 100 18.57 3.32 3.20
C GLN A 100 19.44 4.03 2.13
N ARG A 101 19.79 3.35 1.04
CA ARG A 101 20.45 4.00 -0.11
C ARG A 101 19.50 4.99 -0.78
N THR A 102 18.27 4.56 -1.08
CA THR A 102 17.22 5.40 -1.65
C THR A 102 17.00 6.66 -0.79
N PHE A 103 16.83 6.50 0.53
CA PHE A 103 16.65 7.63 1.43
C PHE A 103 17.85 8.58 1.46
N ARG A 104 19.08 8.07 1.40
CA ARG A 104 20.29 8.93 1.34
C ARG A 104 20.39 9.73 0.05
N VAL A 105 20.01 9.12 -1.09
CA VAL A 105 20.00 9.82 -2.38
C VAL A 105 18.91 10.88 -2.35
N LEU A 106 17.68 10.50 -1.98
CA LEU A 106 16.54 11.42 -1.91
C LEU A 106 16.82 12.57 -0.91
N SER A 107 17.38 12.29 0.26
CA SER A 107 17.73 13.30 1.26
C SER A 107 18.69 14.37 0.72
N LYS A 108 19.63 13.99 -0.14
CA LYS A 108 20.56 14.95 -0.78
C LYS A 108 19.87 15.83 -1.82
N LEU A 109 18.88 15.28 -2.52
CA LEU A 109 18.13 16.00 -3.56
C LEU A 109 17.14 16.99 -2.95
N VAL A 110 16.33 16.51 -2.01
CA VAL A 110 15.22 17.29 -1.45
C VAL A 110 15.61 18.11 -0.22
N GLY A 111 16.79 17.88 0.36
CA GLY A 111 17.26 18.58 1.56
C GLY A 111 16.61 18.13 2.88
N ILE A 112 15.76 17.10 2.85
CA ILE A 112 15.11 16.54 4.04
C ILE A 112 16.02 15.47 4.65
N PRO A 113 16.31 15.52 5.96
CA PRO A 113 17.17 14.52 6.60
C PRO A 113 16.54 13.12 6.55
N VAL A 114 17.38 12.08 6.47
CA VAL A 114 16.91 10.68 6.48
C VAL A 114 16.12 10.39 7.76
N ASN A 115 16.60 10.91 8.89
CA ASN A 115 15.99 10.71 10.19
C ASN A 115 15.95 12.03 10.94
N ASN A 116 14.77 12.46 11.39
CA ASN A 116 14.58 13.68 12.14
C ASN A 116 13.38 13.57 13.07
N GLY A 117 13.55 13.94 14.31
CA GLY A 117 12.50 13.95 15.32
C GLY A 117 12.21 12.57 15.92
N GLU A 118 11.43 12.60 16.99
CA GLU A 118 10.94 11.39 17.67
C GLU A 118 9.50 11.13 17.28
N LEU A 119 9.20 9.85 16.98
CA LEU A 119 7.83 9.41 16.74
C LEU A 119 7.13 9.19 18.07
N ASN A 120 6.10 9.99 18.32
CA ASN A 120 5.16 9.77 19.41
C ASN A 120 3.72 10.00 18.93
N ASP A 121 2.73 9.58 19.70
CA ASP A 121 1.32 9.68 19.31
C ASP A 121 0.87 11.11 18.99
N ALA A 122 1.50 12.11 19.61
CA ALA A 122 1.19 13.51 19.36
C ALA A 122 1.76 13.95 17.99
N THR A 123 2.99 13.57 17.65
CA THR A 123 3.62 13.91 16.37
C THR A 123 2.95 13.20 15.20
N VAL A 124 2.52 11.95 15.37
CA VAL A 124 1.76 11.21 14.35
C VAL A 124 0.42 11.88 14.03
N ARG A 125 -0.27 12.43 15.03
CA ARG A 125 -1.53 13.17 14.82
C ARG A 125 -1.36 14.53 14.14
N LEU A 126 -0.19 15.12 14.24
CA LEU A 126 0.16 16.39 13.63
C LEU A 126 0.74 16.24 12.22
N PHE A 127 0.95 14.98 11.79
CA PHE A 127 1.47 14.72 10.47
C PHE A 127 0.54 15.26 9.39
N GLY A 128 1.09 16.09 8.52
CA GLY A 128 0.46 16.58 7.30
C GLY A 128 1.37 16.32 6.11
N GLU A 129 0.78 16.16 4.93
CA GLU A 129 1.58 16.08 3.70
C GLU A 129 2.52 17.28 3.60
N CYS A 130 3.72 17.03 3.08
CA CYS A 130 4.75 18.06 2.84
C CYS A 130 5.27 18.74 4.11
N SER A 131 5.17 18.08 5.25
CA SER A 131 5.76 18.58 6.49
C SER A 131 7.27 18.35 6.49
N THR A 132 8.03 19.46 6.61
CA THR A 132 9.51 19.41 6.70
C THR A 132 10.04 19.11 8.09
N ASP A 133 9.14 18.95 9.08
CA ASP A 133 9.52 18.70 10.47
C ASP A 133 9.98 17.27 10.72
N PHE A 134 9.68 16.35 9.78
CA PHE A 134 9.99 14.94 9.89
C PHE A 134 11.11 14.54 8.92
N GLY A 135 11.86 13.51 9.27
CA GLY A 135 12.78 12.85 8.36
C GLY A 135 12.07 11.83 7.46
N LEU A 136 12.73 11.40 6.39
CA LEU A 136 12.16 10.44 5.43
C LEU A 136 11.72 9.13 6.10
N THR A 137 12.50 8.63 7.07
CA THR A 137 12.15 7.41 7.81
C THR A 137 10.85 7.56 8.61
N GLN A 138 10.65 8.71 9.25
CA GLN A 138 9.45 9.00 10.02
C GLN A 138 8.23 9.18 9.11
N ILE A 139 8.38 9.89 7.99
CA ILE A 139 7.32 10.07 6.99
C ILE A 139 6.86 8.70 6.49
N VAL A 140 7.80 7.84 6.08
CA VAL A 140 7.48 6.49 5.58
C VAL A 140 6.82 5.64 6.66
N TYR A 141 7.29 5.69 7.89
CA TYR A 141 6.68 4.95 9.00
C TYR A 141 5.21 5.35 9.22
N ILE A 142 4.93 6.65 9.25
CA ILE A 142 3.57 7.17 9.43
C ILE A 142 2.70 6.81 8.22
N ALA A 143 3.19 7.06 7.01
CA ALA A 143 2.49 6.75 5.78
C ALA A 143 2.18 5.25 5.63
N SER A 144 3.12 4.36 5.98
CA SER A 144 2.91 2.91 6.00
C SER A 144 1.79 2.48 6.94
N SER A 145 1.62 3.21 8.05
CA SER A 145 0.58 2.89 9.05
C SER A 145 -0.80 3.40 8.65
N LEU A 146 -0.87 4.50 7.89
CA LEU A 146 -2.12 5.16 7.51
C LEU A 146 -2.63 4.67 6.14
N ALA A 147 -1.78 4.69 5.12
CA ALA A 147 -2.14 4.41 3.74
C ALA A 147 -0.91 3.88 2.95
N PRO A 148 -0.51 2.61 3.13
CA PRO A 148 0.74 2.09 2.57
C PRO A 148 0.80 2.10 1.04
N TYR A 149 -0.34 2.03 0.37
CA TYR A 149 -0.45 1.99 -1.10
C TYR A 149 -0.81 3.34 -1.72
N SER A 150 -0.87 4.40 -0.93
CA SER A 150 -1.19 5.74 -1.42
C SER A 150 0.07 6.60 -1.50
N GLU A 151 0.06 7.52 -2.45
CA GLU A 151 1.09 8.55 -2.54
C GLU A 151 1.02 9.48 -1.33
N THR A 152 2.15 9.68 -0.67
CA THR A 152 2.29 10.63 0.43
C THR A 152 3.29 11.72 0.05
N GLY A 153 2.87 12.98 0.11
CA GLY A 153 3.73 14.11 -0.21
C GLY A 153 4.85 14.29 0.81
N ILE A 154 6.10 14.29 0.31
CA ILE A 154 7.31 14.55 1.11
C ILE A 154 7.65 16.03 1.07
N LEU A 155 7.69 16.60 -0.13
CA LEU A 155 8.01 18.01 -0.39
C LEU A 155 7.06 18.53 -1.46
N CYS A 156 6.38 19.63 -1.16
CA CYS A 156 5.43 20.26 -2.09
C CYS A 156 5.99 21.52 -2.71
N ASP A 157 5.38 21.90 -3.84
CA ASP A 157 5.69 23.13 -4.56
C ASP A 157 7.19 23.27 -4.89
N VAL A 158 7.75 22.17 -5.42
CA VAL A 158 9.16 22.15 -5.83
C VAL A 158 9.34 22.76 -7.20
N ASP A 159 10.55 23.25 -7.45
CA ASP A 159 10.94 23.74 -8.79
C ASP A 159 10.92 22.62 -9.82
N GLU A 160 10.55 22.96 -11.06
CA GLU A 160 10.47 22.01 -12.19
C GLU A 160 11.80 21.28 -12.44
N ALA A 161 12.95 21.96 -12.19
CA ALA A 161 14.25 21.33 -12.37
C ALA A 161 14.48 20.19 -11.37
N LEU A 162 14.14 20.41 -10.11
CA LEU A 162 14.22 19.36 -9.07
C LEU A 162 13.23 18.23 -9.33
N ALA A 163 12.00 18.57 -9.76
CA ALA A 163 10.99 17.58 -10.11
C ALA A 163 11.47 16.63 -11.22
N ARG A 164 12.07 17.19 -12.28
CA ARG A 164 12.65 16.40 -13.38
C ARG A 164 13.82 15.53 -12.92
N GLU A 165 14.69 16.04 -12.05
CA GLU A 165 15.81 15.26 -11.52
C GLU A 165 15.33 14.07 -10.70
N VAL A 166 14.29 14.26 -9.89
CA VAL A 166 13.67 13.16 -9.12
C VAL A 166 12.98 12.17 -10.06
N GLU A 167 12.27 12.65 -11.09
CA GLU A 167 11.58 11.79 -12.06
C GLU A 167 12.56 10.91 -12.84
N GLU A 168 13.70 11.45 -13.28
CA GLU A 168 14.75 10.67 -13.95
C GLU A 168 15.34 9.59 -13.03
N LEU A 169 15.42 9.86 -11.74
CA LEU A 169 15.95 8.92 -10.77
C LEU A 169 14.90 7.92 -10.25
N SER A 170 13.62 8.19 -10.45
CA SER A 170 12.51 7.35 -9.99
C SER A 170 12.59 5.92 -10.56
N GLU A 171 13.08 5.76 -11.80
CA GLU A 171 13.32 4.44 -12.41
C GLU A 171 14.29 3.56 -11.59
N THR A 172 15.19 4.19 -10.85
CA THR A 172 16.18 3.49 -10.00
C THR A 172 15.79 3.47 -8.52
N MET A 173 14.77 4.24 -8.15
CA MET A 173 14.27 4.41 -6.78
C MET A 173 12.78 4.06 -6.71
N PRO A 174 12.41 2.77 -6.67
CA PRO A 174 11.02 2.35 -6.61
C PRO A 174 10.31 2.99 -5.41
N GLY A 175 9.06 3.37 -5.62
CA GLY A 175 8.22 4.02 -4.61
C GLY A 175 8.46 5.53 -4.44
N ILE A 176 9.34 6.14 -5.24
CA ILE A 176 9.53 7.59 -5.29
C ILE A 176 8.98 8.11 -6.61
N GLY A 177 8.25 9.21 -6.59
CA GLY A 177 7.66 9.80 -7.78
C GLY A 177 7.43 11.30 -7.65
N VAL A 178 6.90 11.87 -8.73
CA VAL A 178 6.50 13.27 -8.80
C VAL A 178 5.02 13.34 -9.13
N ARG A 179 4.27 14.06 -8.29
CA ARG A 179 2.85 14.34 -8.50
C ARG A 179 2.69 15.77 -9.00
N VAL A 180 1.97 15.95 -10.11
CA VAL A 180 1.67 17.28 -10.64
C VAL A 180 0.35 17.75 -10.06
N ASN A 181 0.41 18.82 -9.29
CA ASN A 181 -0.75 19.50 -8.74
C ASN A 181 -1.04 20.81 -9.49
N SER A 182 -2.09 21.51 -9.10
CA SER A 182 -2.50 22.77 -9.73
C SER A 182 -2.83 23.78 -8.66
N ILE A 183 -2.06 24.86 -8.60
CA ILE A 183 -2.33 26.02 -7.75
C ILE A 183 -3.01 27.14 -8.54
N ARG A 184 -3.63 28.06 -7.81
CA ARG A 184 -4.27 29.23 -8.39
C ARG A 184 -3.31 30.41 -8.38
N GLU A 185 -3.01 30.95 -9.56
CA GLU A 185 -2.24 32.18 -9.77
C GLU A 185 -3.19 33.34 -10.10
N TYR A 186 -2.98 34.49 -9.45
CA TYR A 186 -3.80 35.69 -9.59
C TYR A 186 -3.03 36.87 -10.24
#